data_995ef7cc228041c297a3999f077ff883
#
_entry.id   995ef7cc228041c297a3999f077ff883
#
_cell.length_a   1.000
_cell.length_b   1.000
_cell.length_c   1.000
_cell.angle_alpha   90.00
_cell.angle_beta   90.00
_cell.angle_gamma   90.00
#
_symmetry.space_group_name_H-M   'P 1'
#
loop_
_entity.id
_entity.type
_entity.pdbx_description
1 polymer ?
#
loop_
_entity_poly.entity_id
_entity_poly.type
_entity_poly.pdbx_seq_one_letter_code
_entity_poly.pdbx_strand_id
1 'polypeptide(L)'
;MTAAFRLSQMQVTGVDIDAVMTDLARQSVSSNNFKDRVSVETGNAAEWVRDKENRFDLVFANPPYFEPGRISAPGAEKAGAYLESLSLDGWIKAMAFAAKPRAPIVIIHRAAELARILAVLDRLTGEITVLPIAPKHGEDARRVLVRGRKGLRRGEVRLLAPLVTHTADGEASAALDAIRHGRAIDW
;
A
#
# COMPACT_ATOMS: atom_id res chain seq x y z
N MET A 1 10.68 4.80 -4.58
CA MET A 1 11.90 5.53 -4.14
C MET A 1 12.28 5.19 -2.69
N THR A 2 11.47 5.51 -1.69
CA THR A 2 11.79 5.30 -0.26
C THR A 2 12.18 3.86 0.08
N ALA A 3 11.48 2.86 -0.47
CA ALA A 3 11.82 1.45 -0.25
C ALA A 3 13.22 1.12 -0.80
N ALA A 4 13.54 1.55 -2.02
CA ALA A 4 14.84 1.33 -2.64
C ALA A 4 15.99 2.07 -1.91
N PHE A 5 15.70 3.24 -1.34
CA PHE A 5 16.65 3.97 -0.53
C PHE A 5 16.97 3.23 0.78
N ARG A 6 15.94 2.73 1.47
CA ARG A 6 16.09 2.07 2.77
C ARG A 6 16.61 0.64 2.68
N LEU A 7 16.28 -0.06 1.61
CA LEU A 7 16.59 -1.47 1.43
C LEU A 7 17.50 -1.63 0.21
N SER A 8 18.79 -1.50 0.43
CA SER A 8 19.81 -1.42 -0.64
C SER A 8 19.87 -2.64 -1.55
N GLN A 9 19.42 -3.80 -1.10
CA GLN A 9 19.40 -5.06 -1.87
C GLN A 9 18.07 -5.30 -2.59
N MET A 10 17.06 -4.42 -2.42
CA MET A 10 15.74 -4.62 -2.99
C MET A 10 15.68 -4.15 -4.44
N GLN A 11 15.16 -5.00 -5.31
CA GLN A 11 14.69 -4.63 -6.64
C GLN A 11 13.22 -4.19 -6.52
N VAL A 12 12.89 -3.03 -7.03
CA VAL A 12 11.54 -2.45 -6.91
C VAL A 12 10.94 -2.21 -8.27
N THR A 13 9.72 -2.69 -8.50
CA THR A 13 8.91 -2.32 -9.65
C THR A 13 7.71 -1.52 -9.17
N GLY A 14 7.57 -0.29 -9.63
CA GLY A 14 6.41 0.56 -9.40
C GLY A 14 5.50 0.56 -10.63
N VAL A 15 4.19 0.51 -10.39
CA VAL A 15 3.18 0.58 -11.45
C VAL A 15 2.16 1.66 -11.09
N ASP A 16 1.87 2.52 -12.03
CA ASP A 16 0.82 3.53 -11.90
C ASP A 16 0.12 3.70 -13.25
N ILE A 17 -1.18 3.96 -13.22
CA ILE A 17 -1.96 4.21 -14.44
C ILE A 17 -1.70 5.61 -15.00
N ASP A 18 -1.30 6.55 -14.17
CA ASP A 18 -1.02 7.94 -14.55
C ASP A 18 0.37 8.07 -15.20
N ALA A 19 0.39 8.35 -16.50
CA ALA A 19 1.62 8.54 -17.26
C ALA A 19 2.49 9.69 -16.71
N VAL A 20 1.87 10.78 -16.24
CA VAL A 20 2.60 11.93 -15.68
C VAL A 20 3.30 11.52 -14.38
N MET A 21 2.59 10.77 -13.52
CA MET A 21 3.17 10.28 -12.27
C MET A 21 4.30 9.28 -12.51
N THR A 22 4.16 8.39 -13.49
CA THR A 22 5.24 7.44 -13.85
C THR A 22 6.46 8.14 -14.45
N ASP A 23 6.27 9.18 -15.24
CA ASP A 23 7.38 9.97 -15.78
C ASP A 23 8.13 10.75 -14.68
N LEU A 24 7.41 11.35 -13.74
CA LEU A 24 8.02 11.98 -12.56
C LEU A 24 8.78 10.95 -11.71
N ALA A 25 8.20 9.75 -11.53
CA ALA A 25 8.88 8.67 -10.82
C ALA A 25 10.16 8.22 -11.53
N ARG A 26 10.16 8.07 -12.87
CA ARG A 26 11.36 7.74 -13.68
C ARG A 26 12.43 8.81 -13.56
N GLN A 27 12.05 10.09 -13.60
CA GLN A 27 12.99 11.21 -13.36
C GLN A 27 13.61 11.11 -11.96
N SER A 28 12.79 10.86 -10.93
CA SER A 28 13.28 10.64 -9.57
C SER A 28 14.22 9.43 -9.46
N VAL A 29 13.92 8.34 -10.13
CA VAL A 29 14.81 7.15 -10.21
C VAL A 29 16.16 7.55 -10.79
N SER A 30 16.17 8.32 -11.88
CA SER A 30 17.39 8.79 -12.55
C SER A 30 18.19 9.72 -11.65
N SER A 31 17.56 10.73 -11.08
CA SER A 31 18.21 11.76 -10.26
C SER A 31 18.79 11.21 -8.96
N ASN A 32 18.31 10.09 -8.47
CA ASN A 32 18.79 9.45 -7.24
C ASN A 32 19.67 8.20 -7.51
N ASN A 33 20.09 7.97 -8.75
CA ASN A 33 20.95 6.85 -9.15
C ASN A 33 20.37 5.46 -8.79
N PHE A 34 19.05 5.28 -8.98
CA PHE A 34 18.39 4.00 -8.68
C PHE A 34 18.03 3.18 -9.94
N LYS A 35 18.53 3.54 -11.12
CA LYS A 35 18.17 2.89 -12.39
C LYS A 35 18.41 1.39 -12.41
N ASP A 36 19.45 0.93 -11.71
CA ASP A 36 19.81 -0.49 -11.66
C ASP A 36 18.88 -1.32 -10.75
N ARG A 37 18.07 -0.66 -9.91
CA ARG A 37 17.25 -1.34 -8.89
C ARG A 37 15.78 -0.94 -8.90
N VAL A 38 15.41 0.12 -9.58
CA VAL A 38 14.01 0.60 -9.61
C VAL A 38 13.54 0.74 -11.05
N SER A 39 12.53 -0.01 -11.41
CA SER A 39 11.77 0.15 -12.65
C SER A 39 10.42 0.80 -12.39
N VAL A 40 9.93 1.59 -13.32
CA VAL A 40 8.60 2.22 -13.25
C VAL A 40 7.87 1.98 -14.56
N GLU A 41 6.70 1.36 -14.46
CA GLU A 41 5.85 1.00 -15.59
C GLU A 41 4.52 1.76 -15.53
N THR A 42 4.05 2.22 -16.69
CA THR A 42 2.73 2.85 -16.82
C THR A 42 1.72 1.79 -17.20
N GLY A 43 0.64 1.66 -16.44
CA GLY A 43 -0.40 0.71 -16.77
C GLY A 43 -1.41 0.48 -15.65
N ASN A 44 -2.53 -0.15 -16.02
CA ASN A 44 -3.51 -0.61 -15.07
C ASN A 44 -2.95 -1.82 -14.29
N ALA A 45 -2.90 -1.72 -12.96
CA ALA A 45 -2.31 -2.74 -12.10
C ALA A 45 -2.93 -4.14 -12.29
N ALA A 46 -4.25 -4.23 -12.56
CA ALA A 46 -4.93 -5.51 -12.79
C ALA A 46 -4.49 -6.20 -14.09
N GLU A 47 -4.23 -5.41 -15.12
CA GLU A 47 -3.75 -5.93 -16.39
C GLU A 47 -2.27 -6.26 -16.31
N TRP A 48 -1.52 -5.38 -15.68
CA TRP A 48 -0.08 -5.52 -15.52
C TRP A 48 0.33 -6.79 -14.76
N VAL A 49 -0.47 -7.23 -13.79
CA VAL A 49 -0.13 -8.44 -13.00
C VAL A 49 -0.46 -9.76 -13.69
N ARG A 50 -1.17 -9.78 -14.82
CA ARG A 50 -1.69 -11.02 -15.47
C ARG A 50 -0.62 -12.05 -15.79
N ASP A 51 0.57 -11.60 -16.12
CA ASP A 51 1.73 -12.45 -16.44
C ASP A 51 2.77 -12.51 -15.29
N LYS A 52 2.39 -12.07 -14.08
CA LYS A 52 3.31 -11.91 -12.95
C LYS A 52 2.89 -12.74 -11.73
N GLU A 53 2.28 -13.88 -11.96
CA GLU A 53 1.89 -14.78 -10.89
C GLU A 53 3.11 -15.22 -10.08
N ASN A 54 3.01 -15.15 -8.74
CA ASN A 54 4.05 -15.58 -7.81
C ASN A 54 5.44 -14.94 -8.07
N ARG A 55 5.46 -13.69 -8.50
CA ARG A 55 6.69 -13.03 -8.94
C ARG A 55 7.46 -12.31 -7.83
N PHE A 56 6.76 -11.73 -6.85
CA PHE A 56 7.33 -10.77 -5.92
C PHE A 56 7.43 -11.30 -4.49
N ASP A 57 8.54 -10.99 -3.83
CA ASP A 57 8.80 -11.35 -2.43
C ASP A 57 8.09 -10.44 -1.43
N LEU A 58 7.60 -9.30 -1.87
CA LEU A 58 6.77 -8.34 -1.14
C LEU A 58 5.92 -7.57 -2.13
N VAL A 59 4.64 -7.42 -1.84
CA VAL A 59 3.74 -6.53 -2.60
C VAL A 59 3.09 -5.55 -1.65
N PHE A 60 3.14 -4.27 -1.98
CA PHE A 60 2.47 -3.24 -1.18
C PHE A 60 1.77 -2.22 -2.07
N ALA A 61 0.66 -1.67 -1.58
CA ALA A 61 -0.10 -0.66 -2.28
C ALA A 61 -0.76 0.34 -1.33
N ASN A 62 -0.99 1.54 -1.87
CA ASN A 62 -1.90 2.54 -1.33
C ASN A 62 -2.97 2.82 -2.40
N PRO A 63 -4.01 1.97 -2.50
CA PRO A 63 -5.05 2.14 -3.50
C PRO A 63 -5.78 3.47 -3.36
N PRO A 64 -6.40 3.97 -4.44
CA PRO A 64 -7.24 5.17 -4.37
C PRO A 64 -8.39 4.97 -3.37
N TYR A 65 -8.67 6.04 -2.59
CA TYR A 65 -9.68 5.99 -1.52
C TYR A 65 -11.13 6.08 -2.00
N PHE A 66 -11.32 6.39 -3.25
CA PHE A 66 -12.63 6.57 -3.85
C PHE A 66 -12.82 5.56 -4.96
N GLU A 67 -13.89 4.80 -4.88
CA GLU A 67 -14.31 3.91 -5.96
C GLU A 67 -15.25 4.67 -6.91
N PRO A 68 -15.18 4.40 -8.22
CA PRO A 68 -16.14 4.94 -9.17
C PRO A 68 -17.57 4.63 -8.74
N GLY A 69 -18.44 5.65 -8.78
CA GLY A 69 -19.87 5.50 -8.48
C GLY A 69 -20.26 5.58 -6.99
N ARG A 70 -19.33 5.67 -6.06
CA ARG A 70 -19.64 5.81 -4.62
C ARG A 70 -19.66 7.25 -4.10
N ILE A 71 -19.01 8.19 -4.79
CA ILE A 71 -19.01 9.62 -4.44
C ILE A 71 -18.93 10.44 -5.73
N SER A 72 -19.60 11.59 -5.78
CA SER A 72 -19.44 12.56 -6.87
C SER A 72 -17.98 13.01 -6.96
N ALA A 73 -17.34 12.74 -8.09
CA ALA A 73 -15.96 13.11 -8.31
C ALA A 73 -15.79 14.64 -8.33
N PRO A 74 -14.77 15.21 -7.69
CA PRO A 74 -14.44 16.62 -7.88
C PRO A 74 -13.78 16.79 -9.26
N GLY A 75 -14.54 17.36 -10.20
CA GLY A 75 -14.06 17.79 -11.52
C GLY A 75 -14.11 16.71 -12.61
N ALA A 76 -14.61 17.10 -13.78
CA ALA A 76 -14.79 16.21 -14.95
C ALA A 76 -13.48 15.62 -15.50
N GLU A 77 -12.34 16.29 -15.31
CA GLU A 77 -11.04 15.84 -15.81
C GLU A 77 -10.49 14.59 -15.08
N LYS A 78 -10.92 14.38 -13.82
CA LYS A 78 -10.51 13.19 -13.05
C LYS A 78 -11.47 12.00 -13.21
N ALA A 79 -12.65 12.22 -13.76
CA ALA A 79 -13.67 11.19 -13.91
C ALA A 79 -13.23 10.04 -14.85
N GLY A 80 -12.48 10.33 -15.91
CA GLY A 80 -11.97 9.33 -16.85
C GLY A 80 -10.97 8.35 -16.21
N ALA A 81 -10.03 8.84 -15.43
CA ALA A 81 -9.05 8.00 -14.72
C ALA A 81 -9.68 7.17 -13.59
N TYR A 82 -10.80 7.63 -13.03
CA TYR A 82 -11.55 6.89 -11.99
C TYR A 82 -12.40 5.75 -12.54
N LEU A 83 -12.83 5.80 -13.80
CA LEU A 83 -13.66 4.76 -14.42
C LEU A 83 -12.91 3.47 -14.72
N GLU A 84 -11.58 3.52 -14.82
CA GLU A 84 -10.72 2.36 -15.08
C GLU A 84 -10.03 1.83 -13.81
N SER A 85 -10.30 2.41 -12.63
CA SER A 85 -9.65 1.98 -11.39
C SER A 85 -10.22 0.65 -10.88
N LEU A 86 -9.34 -0.23 -10.44
CA LEU A 86 -9.71 -1.45 -9.72
C LEU A 86 -10.50 -1.12 -8.46
N SER A 87 -11.53 -1.95 -8.17
CA SER A 87 -12.13 -1.95 -6.84
C SER A 87 -11.09 -2.34 -5.77
N LEU A 88 -11.33 -1.97 -4.53
CA LEU A 88 -10.45 -2.35 -3.41
C LEU A 88 -10.23 -3.86 -3.34
N ASP A 89 -11.28 -4.65 -3.57
CA ASP A 89 -11.19 -6.12 -3.66
C ASP A 89 -10.31 -6.58 -4.83
N GLY A 90 -10.42 -5.91 -5.96
CA GLY A 90 -9.58 -6.15 -7.13
C GLY A 90 -8.11 -5.88 -6.85
N TRP A 91 -7.81 -4.77 -6.16
CA TRP A 91 -6.46 -4.45 -5.71
C TRP A 91 -5.86 -5.55 -4.84
N ILE A 92 -6.58 -6.00 -3.82
CA ILE A 92 -6.10 -7.03 -2.90
C ILE A 92 -5.88 -8.36 -3.63
N LYS A 93 -6.78 -8.74 -4.55
CA LYS A 93 -6.63 -9.94 -5.37
C LYS A 93 -5.42 -9.86 -6.31
N ALA A 94 -5.22 -8.72 -6.97
CA ALA A 94 -4.05 -8.47 -7.83
C ALA A 94 -2.74 -8.55 -7.04
N MET A 95 -2.69 -7.95 -5.85
CA MET A 95 -1.54 -8.04 -4.96
C MET A 95 -1.26 -9.48 -4.53
N ALA A 96 -2.29 -10.23 -4.16
CA ALA A 96 -2.17 -11.64 -3.78
C ALA A 96 -1.72 -12.52 -4.95
N PHE A 97 -2.19 -12.24 -6.17
CA PHE A 97 -1.77 -12.95 -7.37
C PHE A 97 -0.28 -12.76 -7.63
N ALA A 98 0.20 -11.52 -7.57
CA ALA A 98 1.58 -11.15 -7.85
C ALA A 98 2.58 -11.61 -6.78
N ALA A 99 2.15 -11.71 -5.52
CA ALA A 99 3.00 -12.15 -4.41
C ALA A 99 3.35 -13.65 -4.52
N LYS A 100 4.58 -14.02 -4.17
CA LYS A 100 5.00 -15.41 -4.01
C LYS A 100 4.25 -16.09 -2.86
N PRO A 101 4.15 -17.43 -2.84
CA PRO A 101 3.68 -18.16 -1.65
C PRO A 101 4.46 -17.71 -0.40
N ARG A 102 3.75 -17.44 0.69
CA ARG A 102 4.26 -16.94 1.97
C ARG A 102 4.80 -15.51 1.96
N ALA A 103 4.84 -14.83 0.82
CA ALA A 103 5.25 -13.44 0.74
C ALA A 103 4.23 -12.52 1.43
N PRO A 104 4.69 -11.45 2.11
CA PRO A 104 3.81 -10.44 2.68
C PRO A 104 3.14 -9.59 1.61
N ILE A 105 1.88 -9.29 1.87
CA ILE A 105 1.06 -8.33 1.14
C ILE A 105 0.72 -7.23 2.13
N VAL A 106 1.01 -5.99 1.79
CA VAL A 106 0.82 -4.84 2.67
C VAL A 106 -0.06 -3.79 2.00
N ILE A 107 -1.13 -3.39 2.64
CA ILE A 107 -2.03 -2.36 2.16
C ILE A 107 -2.21 -1.26 3.20
N ILE A 108 -2.12 0.00 2.79
CA ILE A 108 -2.54 1.14 3.58
C ILE A 108 -3.83 1.69 3.02
N HIS A 109 -4.82 1.95 3.89
CA HIS A 109 -6.10 2.49 3.45
C HIS A 109 -6.82 3.24 4.59
N ARG A 110 -8.00 3.82 4.31
CA ARG A 110 -8.85 4.41 5.35
C ARG A 110 -9.32 3.34 6.32
N ALA A 111 -9.37 3.65 7.60
CA ALA A 111 -9.84 2.74 8.66
C ALA A 111 -11.30 2.28 8.42
N ALA A 112 -12.13 3.12 7.82
CA ALA A 112 -13.52 2.79 7.46
C ALA A 112 -13.65 1.58 6.53
N GLU A 113 -12.62 1.24 5.75
CA GLU A 113 -12.62 0.10 4.83
C GLU A 113 -12.01 -1.17 5.45
N LEU A 114 -11.64 -1.15 6.75
CA LEU A 114 -10.96 -2.26 7.39
C LEU A 114 -11.73 -3.58 7.29
N ALA A 115 -13.03 -3.56 7.54
CA ALA A 115 -13.87 -4.77 7.47
C ALA A 115 -13.84 -5.41 6.08
N ARG A 116 -13.86 -4.60 5.02
CA ARG A 116 -13.79 -5.04 3.64
C ARG A 116 -12.40 -5.61 3.31
N ILE A 117 -11.35 -4.93 3.73
CA ILE A 117 -9.96 -5.39 3.55
C ILE A 117 -9.78 -6.76 4.20
N LEU A 118 -10.22 -6.93 5.45
CA LEU A 118 -10.11 -8.18 6.17
C LEU A 118 -10.92 -9.30 5.50
N ALA A 119 -12.14 -9.03 5.04
CA ALA A 119 -12.98 -10.01 4.37
C ALA A 119 -12.35 -10.62 3.11
N VAL A 120 -11.52 -9.84 2.39
CA VAL A 120 -10.79 -10.33 1.21
C VAL A 120 -9.48 -10.99 1.60
N LEU A 121 -8.68 -10.35 2.47
CA LEU A 121 -7.39 -10.89 2.90
C LEU A 121 -7.52 -12.24 3.61
N ASP A 122 -8.53 -12.42 4.45
CA ASP A 122 -8.77 -13.67 5.18
C ASP A 122 -8.97 -14.89 4.28
N ARG A 123 -9.41 -14.68 3.05
CA ARG A 123 -9.57 -15.74 2.04
C ARG A 123 -8.29 -16.10 1.31
N LEU A 124 -7.31 -15.20 1.29
CA LEU A 124 -6.11 -15.28 0.45
C LEU A 124 -4.83 -15.43 1.25
N THR A 125 -4.86 -15.05 2.54
CA THR A 125 -3.69 -14.92 3.39
C THR A 125 -3.93 -15.50 4.79
N GLY A 126 -2.85 -15.70 5.53
CA GLY A 126 -2.87 -15.89 6.98
C GLY A 126 -1.91 -14.91 7.66
N GLU A 127 -1.75 -15.06 8.97
CA GLU A 127 -0.93 -14.17 9.81
C GLU A 127 -1.28 -12.68 9.61
N ILE A 128 -2.58 -12.37 9.59
CA ILE A 128 -3.05 -11.00 9.35
C ILE A 128 -2.72 -10.14 10.57
N THR A 129 -2.09 -9.01 10.30
CA THR A 129 -1.77 -7.99 11.31
C THR A 129 -2.33 -6.66 10.87
N VAL A 130 -2.98 -5.94 11.79
CA VAL A 130 -3.56 -4.61 11.57
C VAL A 130 -2.85 -3.61 12.49
N LEU A 131 -2.27 -2.58 11.91
CA LEU A 131 -1.72 -1.43 12.63
C LEU A 131 -2.61 -0.21 12.35
N PRO A 132 -3.43 0.21 13.32
CA PRO A 132 -4.19 1.45 13.21
C PRO A 132 -3.24 2.66 13.22
N ILE A 133 -3.57 3.70 12.44
CA ILE A 133 -2.80 4.95 12.39
C ILE A 133 -3.74 6.08 12.81
N ALA A 134 -3.47 6.60 14.00
CA ALA A 134 -4.22 7.70 14.62
C ALA A 134 -3.47 9.03 14.44
N PRO A 135 -4.18 10.15 14.19
CA PRO A 135 -3.54 11.45 14.08
C PRO A 135 -2.95 11.90 15.42
N LYS A 136 -3.68 11.76 16.54
CA LYS A 136 -3.25 12.11 17.88
C LYS A 136 -3.64 11.04 18.90
N HIS A 137 -3.02 11.08 20.06
CA HIS A 137 -3.39 10.20 21.17
C HIS A 137 -4.85 10.43 21.58
N GLY A 138 -5.61 9.34 21.73
CA GLY A 138 -7.04 9.39 22.10
C GLY A 138 -7.98 9.69 20.93
N GLU A 139 -7.47 9.98 19.74
CA GLU A 139 -8.31 10.11 18.54
C GLU A 139 -8.46 8.78 17.82
N ASP A 140 -9.58 8.63 17.10
CA ASP A 140 -9.84 7.46 16.25
C ASP A 140 -8.81 7.35 15.11
N ALA A 141 -8.42 6.13 14.82
CA ALA A 141 -7.55 5.85 13.69
C ALA A 141 -8.26 6.20 12.36
N ARG A 142 -7.62 7.04 11.57
CA ARG A 142 -8.13 7.44 10.24
C ARG A 142 -7.65 6.53 9.13
N ARG A 143 -6.51 5.85 9.34
CA ARG A 143 -5.92 4.88 8.41
C ARG A 143 -5.56 3.60 9.13
N VAL A 144 -5.43 2.55 8.35
CA VAL A 144 -4.91 1.27 8.80
C VAL A 144 -3.82 0.82 7.84
N LEU A 145 -2.78 0.23 8.37
CA LEU A 145 -1.81 -0.55 7.64
C LEU A 145 -2.11 -2.02 7.94
N VAL A 146 -2.42 -2.79 6.90
CA VAL A 146 -2.80 -4.19 7.05
C VAL A 146 -1.81 -5.06 6.28
N ARG A 147 -1.28 -6.08 6.95
CA ARG A 147 -0.39 -7.08 6.37
C ARG A 147 -1.03 -8.46 6.49
N GLY A 148 -0.92 -9.25 5.43
CA GLY A 148 -1.17 -10.68 5.44
C GLY A 148 -0.09 -11.40 4.66
N ARG A 149 0.06 -12.73 4.85
CA ARG A 149 1.01 -13.56 4.09
C ARG A 149 0.26 -14.54 3.19
N LYS A 150 0.56 -14.49 1.89
CA LYS A 150 -0.14 -15.28 0.87
C LYS A 150 -0.11 -16.77 1.17
N GLY A 151 -1.27 -17.41 1.06
CA GLY A 151 -1.41 -18.86 1.10
C GLY A 151 -1.07 -19.52 2.44
N LEU A 152 -0.87 -18.73 3.50
CA LEU A 152 -0.78 -19.29 4.84
C LEU A 152 -2.18 -19.65 5.36
N ARG A 153 -2.22 -20.60 6.29
CA ARG A 153 -3.46 -21.01 6.95
C ARG A 153 -4.06 -19.82 7.71
N ARG A 154 -5.37 -19.69 7.63
CA ARG A 154 -6.13 -18.75 8.45
C ARG A 154 -5.81 -18.92 9.93
N GLY A 155 -5.78 -17.83 10.64
CA GLY A 155 -5.51 -17.78 12.06
C GLY A 155 -6.10 -16.51 12.68
N GLU A 156 -5.67 -16.21 13.88
CA GLU A 156 -6.08 -14.99 14.57
C GLU A 156 -5.57 -13.74 13.89
N VAL A 157 -6.41 -12.71 13.84
CA VAL A 157 -6.00 -11.38 13.38
C VAL A 157 -5.37 -10.64 14.56
N ARG A 158 -4.13 -10.20 14.39
CA ARG A 158 -3.46 -9.36 15.39
C ARG A 158 -3.82 -7.90 15.17
N LEU A 159 -4.49 -7.29 16.13
CA LEU A 159 -4.74 -5.85 16.17
C LEU A 159 -3.72 -5.20 17.10
N LEU A 160 -2.86 -4.35 16.55
CA LEU A 160 -1.80 -3.68 17.30
C LEU A 160 -2.31 -2.38 17.96
N ALA A 161 -1.57 -1.89 18.94
CA ALA A 161 -1.77 -0.54 19.46
C ALA A 161 -1.61 0.49 18.34
N PRO A 162 -2.38 1.59 18.34
CA PRO A 162 -2.31 2.59 17.27
C PRO A 162 -0.94 3.26 17.18
N LEU A 163 -0.45 3.43 15.97
CA LEU A 163 0.65 4.34 15.66
C LEU A 163 0.10 5.77 15.68
N VAL A 164 0.51 6.56 16.66
CA VAL A 164 0.14 7.98 16.76
C VAL A 164 1.14 8.79 15.93
N THR A 165 0.63 9.66 15.04
CA THR A 165 1.49 10.42 14.12
C THR A 165 1.88 11.81 14.62
N HIS A 166 1.07 12.44 15.47
CA HIS A 166 1.32 13.79 15.98
C HIS A 166 1.08 13.88 17.48
N THR A 167 1.78 14.80 18.13
CA THR A 167 1.57 15.21 19.51
C THR A 167 0.28 16.02 19.65
N ALA A 168 -0.14 16.36 20.87
CA ALA A 168 -1.27 17.23 21.13
C ALA A 168 -1.13 18.60 20.42
N ASP A 169 0.08 19.13 20.37
CA ASP A 169 0.41 20.43 19.77
C ASP A 169 0.51 20.38 18.23
N GLY A 170 0.39 19.18 17.64
CA GLY A 170 0.42 19.01 16.18
C GLY A 170 1.81 18.73 15.58
N GLU A 171 2.85 18.66 16.40
CA GLU A 171 4.19 18.28 15.98
C GLU A 171 4.27 16.77 15.64
N ALA A 172 5.27 16.36 14.86
CA ALA A 172 5.50 14.95 14.59
C ALA A 172 5.75 14.18 15.90
N SER A 173 5.09 13.05 16.08
CA SER A 173 5.37 12.17 17.22
C SER A 173 6.78 11.57 17.08
N ALA A 174 7.36 11.14 18.21
CA ALA A 174 8.65 10.43 18.20
C ALA A 174 8.62 9.18 17.31
N ALA A 175 7.47 8.49 17.22
CA ALA A 175 7.30 7.33 16.35
C ALA A 175 7.31 7.72 14.86
N LEU A 176 6.57 8.78 14.47
CA LEU A 176 6.59 9.28 13.09
C LEU A 176 7.96 9.80 12.71
N ASP A 177 8.61 10.49 13.61
CA ASP A 177 9.96 11.05 13.38
C ASP A 177 11.00 9.94 13.23
N ALA A 178 10.93 8.90 14.05
CA ALA A 178 11.75 7.70 13.90
C ALA A 178 11.57 7.04 12.52
N ILE A 179 10.31 6.92 12.03
CA ILE A 179 10.01 6.38 10.71
C ILE A 179 10.59 7.29 9.61
N ARG A 180 10.46 8.60 9.73
CA ARG A 180 11.04 9.56 8.76
C ARG A 180 12.56 9.42 8.67
N HIS A 181 13.21 9.13 9.79
CA HIS A 181 14.66 8.89 9.85
C HIS A 181 15.08 7.43 9.58
N GLY A 182 14.18 6.62 9.07
CA GLY A 182 14.51 5.28 8.56
C GLY A 182 14.44 4.17 9.59
N ARG A 183 13.99 4.41 10.81
CA ARG A 183 13.77 3.33 11.79
C ARG A 183 12.60 2.44 11.34
N ALA A 184 12.76 1.14 11.54
CA ALA A 184 11.67 0.19 11.34
C ALA A 184 10.61 0.34 12.44
N ILE A 185 9.37 0.02 12.10
CA ILE A 185 8.31 -0.22 13.08
C ILE A 185 8.17 -1.73 13.25
N ASP A 186 8.09 -2.17 14.49
CA ASP A 186 7.77 -3.56 14.82
C ASP A 186 6.26 -3.77 14.68
N TRP A 187 5.87 -4.64 13.75
CA TRP A 187 4.46 -4.89 13.49
C TRP A 187 4.20 -6.21 12.74
#